data_e21a441a0efecaaef0c2818e7e4bdbeb
#
_entry.id   e21a441a0efecaaef0c2818e7e4bdbeb
#
_cell.length_a   1.000
_cell.length_b   1.000
_cell.length_c   1.000
_cell.angle_alpha   90.00
_cell.angle_beta   90.00
_cell.angle_gamma   90.00
#
_symmetry.space_group_name_H-M   'P 1'
#
loop_
_entity.id
_entity.type
_entity.pdbx_description
1 polymer ?
#
loop_
_entity_poly.entity_id
_entity_poly.type
_entity_poly.pdbx_seq_one_letter_code
_entity_poly.pdbx_strand_id
1 'polypeptide(L)'
;FFFFFNDTATTEIYTLSLHDALPIWLNTNTFPEESKYRDPEYARKAYDIFVKNLTHGATTRACVFATIHNEATLLLMDRLEEAGIAAMVGKVNMDRNSPDYLREASAEASAKATREWIRAVAERHYDHVQPILTPRFTPSCSDELMELLHDIQKETGLPVQSHLSENPGEIAWVQELCPWSKFYGDAYDHFGMFGGKCRTIMAHCVYSGEAEIRRMKENGVFIAHCPESNTNLSSGIAPVRRYLDEQIPMGLGSDVAGGTTENLFAAMRHAIQASKLRWRLSDQGLKALTVEEVFYLASKGGGAFFGKVGSFEPGYEFDAVILDDTRLEHPQSLEVKQRLERVIYLGDEREVAGKYVAGRKIL
;
A
#
# COMPACT_ATOMS: atom_id res chain seq x y z
N PHE A 1 -3.29 1.36 -3.64
CA PHE A 1 -3.63 1.06 -2.24
C PHE A 1 -2.84 -0.14 -1.77
N PHE A 2 -2.19 -0.05 -0.59
CA PHE A 2 -1.49 -1.15 0.05
C PHE A 2 -2.46 -1.88 0.97
N PHE A 3 -2.49 -3.20 0.88
CA PHE A 3 -3.32 -4.04 1.73
C PHE A 3 -2.48 -5.16 2.31
N PHE A 4 -2.52 -5.29 3.62
CA PHE A 4 -2.09 -6.46 4.35
C PHE A 4 -3.32 -7.16 4.91
N PHE A 5 -3.40 -8.46 4.75
CA PHE A 5 -4.53 -9.21 5.27
C PHE A 5 -4.32 -9.56 6.73
N ASN A 6 -5.13 -8.99 7.61
CA ASN A 6 -5.26 -9.47 8.98
C ASN A 6 -6.58 -9.01 9.61
N ASP A 7 -7.47 -9.93 9.90
CA ASP A 7 -8.84 -9.65 10.35
C ASP A 7 -8.99 -9.58 11.88
N THR A 8 -7.92 -9.70 12.67
CA THR A 8 -8.01 -9.83 14.14
C THR A 8 -7.27 -8.77 14.95
N ALA A 9 -6.76 -7.73 14.33
CA ALA A 9 -5.84 -6.77 14.96
C ALA A 9 -6.50 -5.76 15.91
N THR A 10 -7.79 -5.84 16.21
CA THR A 10 -8.50 -4.77 16.94
C THR A 10 -8.38 -4.81 18.45
N THR A 11 -7.72 -5.79 19.08
CA THR A 11 -7.94 -5.98 20.51
C THR A 11 -6.77 -5.62 21.44
N GLU A 12 -5.51 -5.53 21.03
CA GLU A 12 -4.42 -5.37 22.00
C GLU A 12 -3.21 -4.50 21.57
N ILE A 13 -3.41 -3.36 20.95
CA ILE A 13 -2.31 -2.43 20.62
C ILE A 13 -1.81 -1.60 21.82
N TYR A 14 -2.43 -1.73 22.99
CA TYR A 14 -2.33 -0.74 24.08
C TYR A 14 -1.10 -0.80 24.99
N THR A 15 -0.14 -1.69 24.80
CA THR A 15 0.93 -1.89 25.79
C THR A 15 2.36 -1.95 25.27
N LEU A 16 2.64 -1.51 24.03
CA LEU A 16 3.98 -1.60 23.47
C LEU A 16 4.81 -0.33 23.71
N SER A 17 6.07 -0.51 24.11
CA SER A 17 7.02 0.60 24.21
C SER A 17 7.28 1.20 22.81
N LEU A 18 7.43 2.52 22.76
CA LEU A 18 7.57 3.30 21.50
C LEU A 18 8.71 2.86 20.57
N HIS A 19 9.67 2.07 21.05
CA HIS A 19 10.84 1.67 20.25
C HIS A 19 10.69 0.31 19.56
N ASP A 20 9.78 -0.55 20.03
CA ASP A 20 9.67 -1.96 19.56
C ASP A 20 8.29 -2.29 18.98
N ALA A 21 7.45 -1.30 18.73
CA ALA A 21 6.04 -1.52 18.38
C ALA A 21 5.88 -2.37 17.10
N LEU A 22 6.56 -2.03 16.00
CA LEU A 22 6.40 -2.74 14.73
C LEU A 22 6.91 -4.20 14.76
N PRO A 23 8.15 -4.52 15.20
CA PRO A 23 8.60 -5.92 15.28
C PRO A 23 7.76 -6.78 16.21
N ILE A 24 7.34 -6.25 17.36
CA ILE A 24 6.48 -6.97 18.30
C ILE A 24 5.10 -7.20 17.69
N TRP A 25 4.50 -6.18 17.07
CA TRP A 25 3.20 -6.28 16.43
C TRP A 25 3.22 -7.30 15.28
N LEU A 26 4.25 -7.28 14.42
CA LEU A 26 4.44 -8.25 13.34
C LEU A 26 4.48 -9.67 13.89
N ASN A 27 5.29 -9.94 14.93
CA ASN A 27 5.44 -11.26 15.51
C ASN A 27 4.23 -11.75 16.31
N THR A 28 3.47 -10.84 16.92
CA THR A 28 2.33 -11.18 17.79
C THR A 28 1.02 -11.31 16.99
N ASN A 29 0.84 -10.48 15.98
CA ASN A 29 -0.43 -10.38 15.24
C ASN A 29 -0.28 -10.79 13.76
N THR A 30 0.58 -10.13 13.00
CA THR A 30 0.62 -10.27 11.55
C THR A 30 1.12 -11.64 11.10
N PHE A 31 2.30 -12.06 11.57
CA PHE A 31 2.91 -13.30 11.10
C PHE A 31 2.11 -14.56 11.45
N PRO A 32 1.55 -14.70 12.69
CA PRO A 32 0.67 -15.82 12.99
C PRO A 32 -0.57 -15.88 12.09
N GLU A 33 -1.17 -14.72 11.79
CA GLU A 33 -2.36 -14.66 10.95
C GLU A 33 -2.02 -14.92 9.47
N GLU A 34 -0.97 -14.29 8.94
CA GLU A 34 -0.52 -14.49 7.58
C GLU A 34 -0.14 -15.95 7.31
N SER A 35 0.41 -16.65 8.29
CA SER A 35 0.76 -18.08 8.14
C SER A 35 -0.43 -18.99 7.83
N LYS A 36 -1.64 -18.59 8.20
CA LYS A 36 -2.89 -19.34 7.94
C LYS A 36 -3.26 -19.38 6.45
N TYR A 37 -2.76 -18.43 5.65
CA TYR A 37 -2.97 -18.41 4.19
C TYR A 37 -2.27 -19.57 3.46
N ARG A 38 -1.48 -20.36 4.16
CA ARG A 38 -1.01 -21.66 3.68
C ARG A 38 -2.16 -22.65 3.46
N ASP A 39 -3.28 -22.49 4.21
CA ASP A 39 -4.49 -23.27 4.02
C ASP A 39 -5.35 -22.60 2.93
N PRO A 40 -5.60 -23.28 1.79
CA PRO A 40 -6.39 -22.71 0.69
C PRO A 40 -7.83 -22.37 1.07
N GLU A 41 -8.42 -23.08 2.04
CA GLU A 41 -9.78 -22.80 2.48
C GLU A 41 -9.83 -21.51 3.31
N TYR A 42 -8.85 -21.32 4.21
CA TYR A 42 -8.70 -20.08 4.95
C TYR A 42 -8.46 -18.90 4.00
N ALA A 43 -7.47 -19.04 3.09
CA ALA A 43 -7.15 -18.01 2.10
C ALA A 43 -8.37 -17.60 1.27
N ARG A 44 -9.17 -18.58 0.81
CA ARG A 44 -10.38 -18.30 0.04
C ARG A 44 -11.38 -17.47 0.83
N LYS A 45 -11.68 -17.85 2.07
CA LYS A 45 -12.64 -17.11 2.91
C LYS A 45 -12.17 -15.67 3.15
N ALA A 46 -10.90 -15.49 3.49
CA ALA A 46 -10.33 -14.15 3.73
C ALA A 46 -10.35 -13.28 2.46
N TYR A 47 -9.93 -13.83 1.34
CA TYR A 47 -9.90 -13.10 0.07
C TYR A 47 -11.30 -12.81 -0.50
N ASP A 48 -12.27 -13.71 -0.32
CA ASP A 48 -13.66 -13.44 -0.70
C ASP A 48 -14.24 -12.24 0.09
N ILE A 49 -13.93 -12.12 1.39
CA ILE A 49 -14.31 -10.95 2.21
C ILE A 49 -13.64 -9.69 1.69
N PHE A 50 -12.32 -9.73 1.52
CA PHE A 50 -11.54 -8.59 1.05
C PHE A 50 -12.00 -8.07 -0.32
N VAL A 51 -12.11 -8.96 -1.30
CA VAL A 51 -12.54 -8.58 -2.66
C VAL A 51 -13.97 -8.05 -2.66
N LYS A 52 -14.85 -8.62 -1.84
CA LYS A 52 -16.21 -8.09 -1.62
C LYS A 52 -16.16 -6.66 -1.09
N ASN A 53 -15.34 -6.38 -0.06
CA ASN A 53 -15.20 -5.04 0.52
C ASN A 53 -14.65 -4.06 -0.52
N LEU A 54 -13.61 -4.45 -1.27
CA LEU A 54 -13.10 -3.63 -2.36
C LEU A 54 -14.16 -3.35 -3.44
N THR A 55 -14.95 -4.35 -3.81
CA THR A 55 -15.99 -4.19 -4.85
C THR A 55 -17.04 -3.18 -4.41
N HIS A 56 -17.46 -3.21 -3.15
CA HIS A 56 -18.47 -2.28 -2.62
C HIS A 56 -17.90 -0.93 -2.20
N GLY A 57 -16.60 -0.85 -1.87
CA GLY A 57 -15.92 0.40 -1.51
C GLY A 57 -15.61 1.30 -2.71
N ALA A 58 -15.00 2.45 -2.47
CA ALA A 58 -14.68 3.45 -3.50
C ALA A 58 -13.38 3.14 -4.28
N THR A 59 -12.66 2.08 -3.97
CA THR A 59 -11.39 1.72 -4.60
C THR A 59 -11.62 1.05 -5.96
N THR A 60 -11.03 1.60 -7.02
CA THR A 60 -11.04 1.01 -8.37
C THR A 60 -9.75 0.26 -8.70
N ARG A 61 -8.63 0.70 -8.14
CA ARG A 61 -7.30 0.12 -8.35
C ARG A 61 -6.53 -0.02 -7.06
N ALA A 62 -5.77 -1.12 -6.93
CA ALA A 62 -5.03 -1.42 -5.71
C ALA A 62 -3.64 -2.01 -6.01
N CYS A 63 -2.63 -1.63 -5.20
CA CYS A 63 -1.40 -2.38 -5.04
C CYS A 63 -1.54 -3.23 -3.77
N VAL A 64 -1.33 -4.54 -3.88
CA VAL A 64 -1.66 -5.48 -2.81
C VAL A 64 -0.44 -6.33 -2.45
N PHE A 65 -0.05 -6.30 -1.18
CA PHE A 65 0.86 -7.28 -0.61
C PHE A 65 0.04 -8.52 -0.26
N ALA A 66 0.31 -9.67 -0.91
CA ALA A 66 -0.38 -10.91 -0.59
C ALA A 66 0.36 -11.67 0.52
N THR A 67 0.94 -12.81 0.22
CA THR A 67 1.68 -13.65 1.17
C THR A 67 2.87 -14.32 0.48
N ILE A 68 3.70 -15.04 1.21
CA ILE A 68 4.78 -15.85 0.63
C ILE A 68 4.27 -17.07 -0.17
N HIS A 69 3.00 -17.45 0.01
CA HIS A 69 2.41 -18.66 -0.58
C HIS A 69 1.88 -18.39 -2.00
N ASN A 70 2.50 -19.02 -3.01
CA ASN A 70 2.14 -18.84 -4.42
C ASN A 70 0.66 -19.14 -4.70
N GLU A 71 0.15 -20.27 -4.19
CA GLU A 71 -1.24 -20.70 -4.43
C GLU A 71 -2.25 -19.70 -3.87
N ALA A 72 -2.03 -19.22 -2.64
CA ALA A 72 -2.89 -18.21 -2.05
C ALA A 72 -2.81 -16.88 -2.82
N THR A 73 -1.62 -16.47 -3.25
CA THR A 73 -1.46 -15.24 -4.04
C THR A 73 -2.18 -15.35 -5.39
N LEU A 74 -2.09 -16.49 -6.07
CA LEU A 74 -2.81 -16.74 -7.32
C LEU A 74 -4.32 -16.74 -7.11
N LEU A 75 -4.81 -17.34 -6.01
CA LEU A 75 -6.23 -17.32 -5.65
C LEU A 75 -6.74 -15.88 -5.46
N LEU A 76 -5.98 -15.01 -4.80
CA LEU A 76 -6.34 -13.60 -4.68
C LEU A 76 -6.41 -12.92 -6.05
N MET A 77 -5.43 -13.17 -6.92
CA MET A 77 -5.42 -12.60 -8.27
C MET A 77 -6.63 -13.07 -9.08
N ASP A 78 -6.98 -14.37 -9.02
CA ASP A 78 -8.18 -14.93 -9.65
C ASP A 78 -9.44 -14.20 -9.16
N ARG A 79 -9.60 -13.97 -7.85
CA ARG A 79 -10.75 -13.28 -7.27
C ARG A 79 -10.86 -11.81 -7.66
N LEU A 80 -9.73 -11.10 -7.71
CA LEU A 80 -9.70 -9.70 -8.15
C LEU A 80 -10.05 -9.56 -9.63
N GLU A 81 -9.55 -10.46 -10.48
CA GLU A 81 -9.86 -10.51 -11.90
C GLU A 81 -11.36 -10.81 -12.14
N GLU A 82 -11.91 -11.82 -11.46
CA GLU A 82 -13.34 -12.17 -11.52
C GLU A 82 -14.23 -10.98 -11.13
N ALA A 83 -13.83 -10.23 -10.09
CA ALA A 83 -14.55 -9.04 -9.64
C ALA A 83 -14.39 -7.83 -10.56
N GLY A 84 -13.41 -7.83 -11.46
CA GLY A 84 -13.10 -6.71 -12.36
C GLY A 84 -12.40 -5.55 -11.66
N ILE A 85 -11.76 -5.80 -10.51
CA ILE A 85 -10.91 -4.83 -9.81
C ILE A 85 -9.52 -4.84 -10.46
N ALA A 86 -9.04 -3.68 -10.92
CA ALA A 86 -7.69 -3.59 -11.43
C ALA A 86 -6.68 -3.58 -10.27
N ALA A 87 -5.70 -4.48 -10.30
CA ALA A 87 -4.74 -4.59 -9.21
C ALA A 87 -3.34 -4.97 -9.66
N MET A 88 -2.35 -4.49 -8.90
CA MET A 88 -1.01 -5.05 -8.90
C MET A 88 -0.85 -5.86 -7.62
N VAL A 89 -0.70 -7.18 -7.74
CA VAL A 89 -0.62 -8.10 -6.61
C VAL A 89 0.78 -8.64 -6.51
N GLY A 90 1.34 -8.68 -5.31
CA GLY A 90 2.68 -9.14 -5.06
C GLY A 90 2.75 -10.37 -4.17
N LYS A 91 3.40 -11.42 -4.65
CA LYS A 91 3.91 -12.49 -3.80
C LYS A 91 5.02 -11.90 -2.93
N VAL A 92 4.86 -11.99 -1.61
CA VAL A 92 5.82 -11.45 -0.65
C VAL A 92 7.09 -12.30 -0.61
N ASN A 93 8.24 -11.64 -0.49
CA ASN A 93 9.53 -12.28 -0.36
C ASN A 93 10.10 -12.01 1.03
N MET A 94 10.51 -13.08 1.73
CA MET A 94 11.16 -13.03 3.05
C MET A 94 12.04 -14.27 3.24
N ASP A 95 13.35 -14.09 3.43
CA ASP A 95 14.31 -15.18 3.65
C ASP A 95 15.12 -15.03 4.95
N ARG A 96 14.97 -13.89 5.67
CA ARG A 96 15.62 -13.65 6.97
C ARG A 96 14.71 -12.93 7.96
N ASN A 97 15.08 -12.95 9.23
CA ASN A 97 14.46 -12.18 10.33
C ASN A 97 12.93 -12.30 10.43
N SER A 98 12.40 -13.45 10.05
CA SER A 98 10.98 -13.80 10.13
C SER A 98 10.85 -15.17 10.79
N PRO A 99 9.70 -15.50 11.40
CA PRO A 99 9.49 -16.82 12.00
C PRO A 99 9.66 -17.94 10.97
N ASP A 100 10.19 -19.09 11.39
CA ASP A 100 10.43 -20.23 10.51
C ASP A 100 9.17 -20.72 9.78
N TYR A 101 8.01 -20.55 10.39
CA TYR A 101 6.71 -20.94 9.80
C TYR A 101 6.22 -19.98 8.71
N LEU A 102 6.83 -18.80 8.59
CA LEU A 102 6.51 -17.77 7.57
C LEU A 102 7.80 -17.18 6.98
N ARG A 103 8.75 -18.02 6.65
CA ARG A 103 10.01 -17.64 5.99
C ARG A 103 10.31 -18.62 4.88
N GLU A 104 10.80 -18.11 3.78
CA GLU A 104 11.30 -18.94 2.70
C GLU A 104 12.66 -19.55 3.08
N ALA A 105 12.95 -20.75 2.59
CA ALA A 105 14.09 -21.54 3.06
C ALA A 105 15.46 -20.93 2.72
N SER A 106 15.53 -20.14 1.64
CA SER A 106 16.72 -19.40 1.21
C SER A 106 16.33 -18.34 0.18
N ALA A 107 17.29 -17.48 -0.17
CA ALA A 107 17.17 -16.49 -1.25
C ALA A 107 16.81 -17.14 -2.59
N GLU A 108 17.50 -18.26 -2.94
CA GLU A 108 17.23 -18.98 -4.19
C GLU A 108 15.85 -19.64 -4.19
N ALA A 109 15.41 -20.18 -3.03
CA ALA A 109 14.08 -20.76 -2.91
C ALA A 109 13.00 -19.68 -3.14
N SER A 110 13.18 -18.50 -2.55
CA SER A 110 12.29 -17.34 -2.73
C SER A 110 12.28 -16.87 -4.19
N ALA A 111 13.44 -16.69 -4.81
CA ALA A 111 13.56 -16.28 -6.21
C ALA A 111 12.94 -17.32 -7.16
N LYS A 112 13.17 -18.61 -6.91
CA LYS A 112 12.56 -19.71 -7.68
C LYS A 112 11.04 -19.67 -7.58
N ALA A 113 10.49 -19.58 -6.37
CA ALA A 113 9.04 -19.50 -6.14
C ALA A 113 8.43 -18.26 -6.84
N THR A 114 9.14 -17.13 -6.79
CA THR A 114 8.73 -15.90 -7.49
C THR A 114 8.68 -16.10 -9.01
N ARG A 115 9.67 -16.74 -9.62
CA ARG A 115 9.68 -17.05 -11.07
C ARG A 115 8.56 -18.03 -11.45
N GLU A 116 8.30 -19.04 -10.61
CA GLU A 116 7.20 -19.99 -10.80
C GLU A 116 5.85 -19.29 -10.74
N TRP A 117 5.66 -18.41 -9.75
CA TRP A 117 4.46 -17.59 -9.63
C TRP A 117 4.24 -16.66 -10.84
N ILE A 118 5.28 -15.94 -11.29
CA ILE A 118 5.19 -15.07 -12.49
C ILE A 118 4.77 -15.87 -13.73
N ARG A 119 5.31 -17.08 -13.92
CA ARG A 119 4.90 -17.96 -15.05
C ARG A 119 3.43 -18.37 -14.93
N ALA A 120 3.00 -18.77 -13.73
CA ALA A 120 1.62 -19.15 -13.49
C ALA A 120 0.64 -17.98 -13.69
N VAL A 121 1.05 -16.74 -13.39
CA VAL A 121 0.30 -15.53 -13.70
C VAL A 121 0.20 -15.31 -15.22
N ALA A 122 1.30 -15.47 -15.95
CA ALA A 122 1.31 -15.30 -17.41
C ALA A 122 0.39 -16.31 -18.13
N GLU A 123 0.27 -17.53 -17.61
CA GLU A 123 -0.63 -18.57 -18.15
C GLU A 123 -2.12 -18.25 -17.94
N ARG A 124 -2.47 -17.40 -16.98
CA ARG A 124 -3.86 -17.02 -16.66
C ARG A 124 -4.44 -15.94 -17.56
N HIS A 125 -3.58 -15.18 -18.25
CA HIS A 125 -4.00 -14.12 -19.19
C HIS A 125 -5.00 -13.12 -18.60
N TYR A 126 -4.73 -12.62 -17.37
CA TYR A 126 -5.56 -11.59 -16.73
C TYR A 126 -5.61 -10.29 -17.54
N ASP A 127 -6.77 -9.65 -17.60
CA ASP A 127 -6.98 -8.36 -18.26
C ASP A 127 -6.71 -7.18 -17.31
N HIS A 128 -6.98 -7.36 -16.01
CA HIS A 128 -6.99 -6.27 -15.03
C HIS A 128 -5.97 -6.45 -13.90
N VAL A 129 -5.52 -7.67 -13.65
CA VAL A 129 -4.61 -7.99 -12.55
C VAL A 129 -3.20 -8.25 -13.06
N GLN A 130 -2.21 -7.63 -12.44
CA GLN A 130 -0.80 -7.72 -12.84
C GLN A 130 0.08 -8.10 -11.65
N PRO A 131 1.21 -8.78 -11.87
CA PRO A 131 2.19 -9.04 -10.83
C PRO A 131 3.02 -7.78 -10.50
N ILE A 132 3.43 -7.66 -9.25
CA ILE A 132 4.39 -6.67 -8.75
C ILE A 132 5.37 -7.37 -7.82
N LEU A 133 6.68 -7.14 -7.97
CA LEU A 133 7.70 -7.71 -7.09
C LEU A 133 7.58 -7.10 -5.70
N THR A 134 7.64 -7.96 -4.67
CA THR A 134 7.32 -7.53 -3.32
C THR A 134 8.34 -8.05 -2.29
N PRO A 135 9.60 -7.55 -2.31
CA PRO A 135 10.43 -7.67 -1.12
C PRO A 135 9.69 -7.00 0.03
N ARG A 136 9.39 -7.75 1.10
CA ARG A 136 8.53 -7.20 2.16
C ARG A 136 9.10 -5.89 2.70
N PHE A 137 10.33 -5.94 3.17
CA PHE A 137 11.13 -4.78 3.57
C PHE A 137 12.58 -5.24 3.77
N THR A 138 13.54 -4.34 3.75
CA THR A 138 14.97 -4.67 3.85
C THR A 138 15.31 -5.60 5.01
N PRO A 139 14.79 -5.45 6.25
CA PRO A 139 15.13 -6.36 7.34
C PRO A 139 14.77 -7.82 7.10
N SER A 140 13.74 -8.13 6.31
CA SER A 140 13.30 -9.50 6.03
C SER A 140 13.85 -10.11 4.75
N CYS A 141 14.61 -9.33 3.97
CA CYS A 141 15.22 -9.78 2.72
C CYS A 141 16.75 -9.71 2.81
N SER A 142 17.44 -10.84 2.57
CA SER A 142 18.90 -10.82 2.50
C SER A 142 19.39 -10.07 1.27
N ASP A 143 20.65 -9.62 1.29
CA ASP A 143 21.27 -8.97 0.15
C ASP A 143 21.27 -9.88 -1.07
N GLU A 144 21.50 -11.18 -0.87
CA GLU A 144 21.42 -12.20 -1.90
C GLU A 144 20.01 -12.31 -2.51
N LEU A 145 18.96 -12.28 -1.68
CA LEU A 145 17.58 -12.25 -2.19
C LEU A 145 17.30 -10.97 -2.98
N MET A 146 17.80 -9.83 -2.50
CA MET A 146 17.62 -8.55 -3.20
C MET A 146 18.32 -8.54 -4.56
N GLU A 147 19.51 -9.13 -4.69
CA GLU A 147 20.21 -9.32 -5.98
C GLU A 147 19.39 -10.21 -6.92
N LEU A 148 18.88 -11.34 -6.45
CA LEU A 148 18.06 -12.25 -7.25
C LEU A 148 16.73 -11.61 -7.69
N LEU A 149 16.10 -10.81 -6.83
CA LEU A 149 14.89 -10.05 -7.18
C LEU A 149 15.18 -8.93 -8.20
N HIS A 150 16.34 -8.28 -8.10
CA HIS A 150 16.81 -7.34 -9.11
C HIS A 150 16.96 -8.01 -10.49
N ASP A 151 17.56 -9.19 -10.55
CA ASP A 151 17.67 -9.94 -11.79
C ASP A 151 16.30 -10.29 -12.38
N ILE A 152 15.35 -10.74 -11.54
CA ILE A 152 13.96 -10.98 -11.97
C ILE A 152 13.34 -9.68 -12.49
N GLN A 153 13.57 -8.55 -11.81
CA GLN A 153 13.07 -7.25 -12.24
C GLN A 153 13.62 -6.86 -13.63
N LYS A 154 14.93 -7.05 -13.86
CA LYS A 154 15.56 -6.76 -15.15
C LYS A 154 15.03 -7.64 -16.29
N GLU A 155 14.78 -8.92 -15.99
CA GLU A 155 14.25 -9.88 -16.96
C GLU A 155 12.80 -9.58 -17.35
N THR A 156 11.99 -9.14 -16.37
CA THR A 156 10.53 -9.03 -16.52
C THR A 156 10.04 -7.60 -16.71
N GLY A 157 10.80 -6.61 -16.27
CA GLY A 157 10.38 -5.20 -16.23
C GLY A 157 9.27 -4.92 -15.21
N LEU A 158 8.95 -5.85 -14.31
CA LEU A 158 7.89 -5.69 -13.32
C LEU A 158 8.19 -4.52 -12.36
N PRO A 159 7.16 -3.79 -11.93
CA PRO A 159 7.31 -2.79 -10.87
C PRO A 159 7.63 -3.45 -9.54
N VAL A 160 8.08 -2.66 -8.57
CA VAL A 160 8.41 -3.09 -7.21
C VAL A 160 7.57 -2.32 -6.20
N GLN A 161 7.12 -3.01 -5.14
CA GLN A 161 6.54 -2.40 -3.94
C GLN A 161 7.26 -2.89 -2.69
N SER A 162 7.42 -2.00 -1.70
CA SER A 162 8.00 -2.33 -0.40
C SER A 162 7.63 -1.29 0.65
N HIS A 163 8.24 -1.38 1.85
CA HIS A 163 8.09 -0.43 2.97
C HIS A 163 9.33 0.45 3.06
N LEU A 164 9.16 1.69 3.53
CA LEU A 164 10.24 2.65 3.63
C LEU A 164 10.07 3.58 4.84
N SER A 165 11.08 3.60 5.70
CA SER A 165 11.25 4.58 6.77
C SER A 165 9.97 4.78 7.60
N GLU A 166 9.33 3.68 8.01
CA GLU A 166 8.06 3.71 8.73
C GLU A 166 8.26 4.16 10.17
N ASN A 167 9.25 3.60 10.86
CA ASN A 167 9.54 3.98 12.24
C ASN A 167 11.05 4.01 12.56
N PRO A 168 11.46 4.68 13.66
CA PRO A 168 12.87 4.83 14.01
C PRO A 168 13.59 3.49 14.30
N GLY A 169 12.91 2.52 14.90
CA GLY A 169 13.48 1.21 15.19
C GLY A 169 13.80 0.43 13.91
N GLU A 170 12.91 0.47 12.94
CA GLU A 170 13.13 -0.12 11.62
C GLU A 170 14.33 0.51 10.90
N ILE A 171 14.42 1.84 10.92
CA ILE A 171 15.54 2.58 10.30
C ILE A 171 16.88 2.19 10.95
N ALA A 172 16.93 2.12 12.28
CA ALA A 172 18.12 1.68 13.00
C ALA A 172 18.49 0.24 12.63
N TRP A 173 17.51 -0.65 12.52
CA TRP A 173 17.73 -2.03 12.13
C TRP A 173 18.26 -2.15 10.69
N VAL A 174 17.73 -1.37 9.76
CA VAL A 174 18.29 -1.30 8.38
C VAL A 174 19.72 -0.81 8.39
N GLN A 175 20.06 0.20 9.20
CA GLN A 175 21.42 0.69 9.32
C GLN A 175 22.39 -0.35 9.90
N GLU A 176 21.92 -1.22 10.80
CA GLU A 176 22.72 -2.34 11.32
C GLU A 176 22.96 -3.41 10.25
N LEU A 177 21.92 -3.76 9.47
CA LEU A 177 21.98 -4.77 8.43
C LEU A 177 22.71 -4.32 7.17
N CYS A 178 22.59 -3.02 6.83
CA CYS A 178 23.18 -2.39 5.65
C CYS A 178 24.07 -1.19 6.06
N PRO A 179 25.18 -1.42 6.78
CA PRO A 179 26.02 -0.31 7.32
C PRO A 179 26.66 0.55 6.24
N TRP A 180 26.66 0.10 5.01
CA TRP A 180 27.10 0.83 3.82
C TRP A 180 26.06 1.83 3.29
N SER A 181 24.78 1.69 3.68
CA SER A 181 23.70 2.56 3.22
C SER A 181 23.77 3.94 3.91
N LYS A 182 23.43 4.99 3.16
CA LYS A 182 23.42 6.37 3.66
C LYS A 182 22.07 6.77 4.26
N PHE A 183 21.02 6.08 3.87
CA PHE A 183 19.64 6.22 4.32
C PHE A 183 18.91 4.92 3.98
N TYR A 184 17.73 4.70 4.50
CA TYR A 184 17.02 3.42 4.32
C TYR A 184 16.79 3.08 2.83
N GLY A 185 16.29 4.01 2.04
CA GLY A 185 16.04 3.78 0.61
C GLY A 185 17.30 3.47 -0.21
N ASP A 186 18.51 3.81 0.29
CA ASP A 186 19.78 3.44 -0.33
C ASP A 186 19.97 1.91 -0.38
N ALA A 187 19.38 1.19 0.60
CA ALA A 187 19.36 -0.28 0.61
C ALA A 187 18.58 -0.88 -0.57
N TYR A 188 17.55 -0.19 -1.09
CA TYR A 188 16.85 -0.58 -2.32
C TYR A 188 17.54 -0.04 -3.56
N ASP A 189 18.05 1.21 -3.49
CA ASP A 189 18.71 1.87 -4.63
C ASP A 189 19.97 1.14 -5.08
N HIS A 190 20.73 0.59 -4.13
CA HIS A 190 21.89 -0.25 -4.38
C HIS A 190 21.57 -1.44 -5.31
N PHE A 191 20.43 -2.05 -5.12
CA PHE A 191 19.94 -3.15 -5.96
C PHE A 191 19.11 -2.67 -7.17
N GLY A 192 19.06 -1.36 -7.47
CA GLY A 192 18.33 -0.80 -8.60
C GLY A 192 16.80 -0.95 -8.50
N MET A 193 16.26 -1.08 -7.29
CA MET A 193 14.83 -1.23 -7.01
C MET A 193 14.24 -0.02 -6.27
N PHE A 194 14.76 1.19 -6.55
CA PHE A 194 14.32 2.44 -5.94
C PHE A 194 14.04 3.53 -7.00
N GLY A 195 13.08 3.27 -7.85
CA GLY A 195 12.73 4.17 -8.96
C GLY A 195 13.71 4.12 -10.13
N GLY A 196 13.83 5.19 -10.87
CA GLY A 196 14.66 5.27 -12.08
C GLY A 196 14.10 4.43 -13.21
N LYS A 197 14.80 3.36 -13.58
CA LYS A 197 14.32 2.40 -14.59
C LYS A 197 13.30 1.40 -14.06
N CYS A 198 13.24 1.22 -12.74
CA CYS A 198 12.33 0.33 -12.05
C CYS A 198 11.19 1.14 -11.43
N ARG A 199 9.97 1.03 -11.96
CA ARG A 199 8.81 1.69 -11.35
C ARG A 199 8.59 1.13 -9.95
N THR A 200 8.71 1.99 -8.94
CA THR A 200 8.71 1.58 -7.53
C THR A 200 7.72 2.39 -6.72
N ILE A 201 6.98 1.72 -5.83
CA ILE A 201 6.10 2.33 -4.85
C ILE A 201 6.50 1.89 -3.44
N MET A 202 6.67 2.87 -2.55
CA MET A 202 7.10 2.68 -1.18
C MET A 202 6.02 3.12 -0.20
N ALA A 203 5.67 2.22 0.74
CA ALA A 203 4.70 2.52 1.78
C ALA A 203 5.30 3.38 2.90
N HIS A 204 4.45 4.16 3.55
CA HIS A 204 4.67 4.95 4.77
C HIS A 204 5.52 6.19 4.60
N CYS A 205 6.83 6.09 4.43
CA CYS A 205 7.77 7.22 4.29
C CYS A 205 7.60 8.26 5.42
N VAL A 206 7.48 7.80 6.69
CA VAL A 206 7.19 8.67 7.84
C VAL A 206 8.41 9.49 8.23
N TYR A 207 9.58 8.85 8.23
CA TYR A 207 10.86 9.43 8.70
C TYR A 207 11.89 9.60 7.59
N SER A 208 11.47 9.68 6.34
CA SER A 208 12.39 9.93 5.22
C SER A 208 13.14 11.24 5.43
N GLY A 209 14.48 11.14 5.51
CA GLY A 209 15.37 12.30 5.67
C GLY A 209 15.65 13.01 4.34
N GLU A 210 16.38 14.14 4.41
CA GLU A 210 16.70 15.00 3.26
C GLU A 210 17.31 14.25 2.07
N ALA A 211 18.27 13.35 2.34
CA ALA A 211 18.96 12.59 1.30
C ALA A 211 18.02 11.58 0.62
N GLU A 212 17.16 10.94 1.40
CA GLU A 212 16.16 9.97 0.91
C GLU A 212 15.09 10.67 0.09
N ILE A 213 14.53 11.79 0.57
CA ILE A 213 13.53 12.59 -0.15
C ILE A 213 14.09 13.08 -1.50
N ARG A 214 15.32 13.57 -1.51
CA ARG A 214 15.98 13.98 -2.74
C ARG A 214 16.10 12.80 -3.71
N ARG A 215 16.53 11.64 -3.24
CA ARG A 215 16.69 10.44 -4.07
C ARG A 215 15.33 9.94 -4.59
N MET A 216 14.27 9.94 -3.75
CA MET A 216 12.92 9.62 -4.21
C MET A 216 12.48 10.53 -5.36
N LYS A 217 12.72 11.84 -5.24
CA LYS A 217 12.38 12.82 -6.26
C LYS A 217 13.18 12.60 -7.55
N GLU A 218 14.49 12.43 -7.46
CA GLU A 218 15.38 12.19 -8.60
C GLU A 218 14.99 10.92 -9.38
N ASN A 219 14.64 9.87 -8.67
CA ASN A 219 14.31 8.57 -9.23
C ASN A 219 12.81 8.40 -9.55
N GLY A 220 11.94 9.34 -9.17
CA GLY A 220 10.50 9.23 -9.37
C GLY A 220 9.86 8.09 -8.56
N VAL A 221 10.37 7.82 -7.35
CA VAL A 221 9.78 6.83 -6.43
C VAL A 221 8.40 7.31 -6.01
N PHE A 222 7.42 6.42 -6.12
CA PHE A 222 6.04 6.69 -5.74
C PHE A 222 5.83 6.40 -4.25
N ILE A 223 5.09 7.25 -3.54
CA ILE A 223 4.77 7.05 -2.12
C ILE A 223 3.33 6.55 -1.98
N ALA A 224 3.13 5.49 -1.20
CA ALA A 224 1.82 5.13 -0.66
C ALA A 224 1.70 5.64 0.79
N HIS A 225 0.97 6.72 0.99
CA HIS A 225 0.74 7.29 2.31
C HIS A 225 -0.35 6.53 3.05
N CYS A 226 -0.01 5.92 4.18
CA CYS A 226 -0.86 5.06 5.01
C CYS A 226 -1.18 5.73 6.36
N PRO A 227 -2.02 6.78 6.41
CA PRO A 227 -2.15 7.63 7.59
C PRO A 227 -2.74 6.92 8.80
N GLU A 228 -3.69 6.02 8.59
CA GLU A 228 -4.35 5.29 9.69
C GLU A 228 -3.41 4.26 10.31
N SER A 229 -2.76 3.44 9.49
CA SER A 229 -1.77 2.47 9.93
C SER A 229 -0.63 3.14 10.69
N ASN A 230 -0.05 4.22 10.14
CA ASN A 230 0.99 4.98 10.81
C ASN A 230 0.58 5.46 12.22
N THR A 231 -0.70 5.78 12.41
CA THR A 231 -1.25 6.18 13.70
C THR A 231 -1.45 4.98 14.62
N ASN A 232 -2.07 3.91 14.11
CA ASN A 232 -2.40 2.72 14.89
C ASN A 232 -1.14 2.01 15.40
N LEU A 233 -0.11 1.92 14.56
CA LEU A 233 1.16 1.27 14.89
C LEU A 233 2.15 2.21 15.61
N SER A 234 1.71 3.43 15.95
CA SER A 234 2.57 4.45 16.57
C SER A 234 3.82 4.78 15.74
N SER A 235 3.77 4.56 14.43
CA SER A 235 4.87 4.86 13.53
C SER A 235 5.11 6.37 13.44
N GLY A 236 4.06 7.19 13.48
CA GLY A 236 4.15 8.65 13.48
C GLY A 236 3.35 9.32 12.37
N ILE A 237 3.70 10.56 12.02
CA ILE A 237 2.99 11.35 11.02
C ILE A 237 3.93 11.72 9.86
N ALA A 238 3.68 11.17 8.67
CA ALA A 238 4.48 11.47 7.48
C ALA A 238 4.39 12.96 7.07
N PRO A 239 5.47 13.56 6.55
CA PRO A 239 5.50 14.98 6.13
C PRO A 239 4.87 15.18 4.73
N VAL A 240 3.61 14.75 4.55
CA VAL A 240 2.92 14.70 3.24
C VAL A 240 2.89 16.04 2.54
N ARG A 241 2.69 17.14 3.29
CA ARG A 241 2.78 18.51 2.74
C ARG A 241 4.10 18.73 2.00
N ARG A 242 5.21 18.35 2.61
CA ARG A 242 6.53 18.46 2.01
C ARG A 242 6.61 17.65 0.71
N TYR A 243 6.13 16.43 0.71
CA TYR A 243 6.15 15.59 -0.48
C TYR A 243 5.34 16.20 -1.64
N LEU A 244 4.18 16.77 -1.34
CA LEU A 244 3.36 17.50 -2.32
C LEU A 244 4.08 18.74 -2.85
N ASP A 245 4.64 19.57 -1.96
CA ASP A 245 5.35 20.80 -2.34
C ASP A 245 6.60 20.50 -3.19
N GLU A 246 7.24 19.36 -2.96
CA GLU A 246 8.36 18.86 -3.75
C GLU A 246 7.93 18.07 -5.00
N GLN A 247 6.64 17.90 -5.21
CA GLN A 247 6.05 17.19 -6.36
C GLN A 247 6.48 15.70 -6.44
N ILE A 248 6.69 15.04 -5.30
CA ILE A 248 6.93 13.61 -5.26
C ILE A 248 5.61 12.89 -5.57
N PRO A 249 5.59 11.95 -6.53
CA PRO A 249 4.37 11.24 -6.87
C PRO A 249 3.88 10.39 -5.70
N MET A 250 2.57 10.48 -5.39
CA MET A 250 2.01 9.77 -4.24
C MET A 250 0.51 9.53 -4.36
N GLY A 251 0.07 8.53 -3.60
CA GLY A 251 -1.34 8.21 -3.39
C GLY A 251 -1.62 7.82 -1.93
N LEU A 252 -2.86 7.48 -1.62
CA LEU A 252 -3.27 7.00 -0.31
C LEU A 252 -3.22 5.47 -0.26
N GLY A 253 -2.87 4.92 0.89
CA GLY A 253 -2.97 3.52 1.24
C GLY A 253 -3.86 3.33 2.47
N SER A 254 -4.63 2.25 2.51
CA SER A 254 -5.36 1.83 3.70
C SER A 254 -4.47 1.03 4.64
N ASP A 255 -3.58 0.23 4.05
CA ASP A 255 -2.68 -0.65 4.78
C ASP A 255 -3.43 -1.52 5.82
N VAL A 256 -4.57 -2.07 5.39
CA VAL A 256 -5.34 -2.99 6.23
C VAL A 256 -4.57 -4.34 6.37
N ALA A 257 -4.27 -4.85 7.58
CA ALA A 257 -4.85 -4.44 8.86
C ALA A 257 -3.90 -3.68 9.82
N GLY A 258 -2.90 -2.95 9.36
CA GLY A 258 -2.32 -1.85 10.14
C GLY A 258 -3.33 -0.69 10.20
N GLY A 259 -3.98 -0.35 9.09
CA GLY A 259 -5.23 0.40 9.06
C GLY A 259 -6.44 -0.51 9.34
N THR A 260 -7.58 0.07 9.72
CA THR A 260 -8.76 -0.66 10.22
C THR A 260 -9.75 -1.03 9.12
N THR A 261 -9.65 -0.45 7.93
CA THR A 261 -10.65 -0.58 6.86
C THR A 261 -10.07 -0.31 5.47
N GLU A 262 -10.63 -0.96 4.45
CA GLU A 262 -10.36 -0.67 3.03
C GLU A 262 -11.03 0.64 2.56
N ASN A 263 -11.78 1.32 3.42
CA ASN A 263 -12.54 2.51 3.08
C ASN A 263 -11.62 3.70 2.77
N LEU A 264 -11.60 4.13 1.52
CA LEU A 264 -10.79 5.24 1.05
C LEU A 264 -11.21 6.60 1.61
N PHE A 265 -12.49 6.78 1.96
CA PHE A 265 -12.94 8.00 2.63
C PHE A 265 -12.32 8.11 4.02
N ALA A 266 -12.18 6.99 4.74
CA ALA A 266 -11.45 6.95 6.01
C ALA A 266 -9.98 7.35 5.82
N ALA A 267 -9.29 6.80 4.83
CA ALA A 267 -7.89 7.15 4.53
C ALA A 267 -7.73 8.65 4.24
N MET A 268 -8.62 9.24 3.43
CA MET A 268 -8.63 10.70 3.16
C MET A 268 -8.83 11.51 4.44
N ARG A 269 -9.80 11.14 5.28
CA ARG A 269 -10.07 11.80 6.56
C ARG A 269 -8.88 11.73 7.50
N HIS A 270 -8.28 10.55 7.66
CA HIS A 270 -7.10 10.37 8.51
C HIS A 270 -5.88 11.15 8.00
N ALA A 271 -5.67 11.22 6.68
CA ALA A 271 -4.61 12.05 6.11
C ALA A 271 -4.77 13.54 6.49
N ILE A 272 -5.99 14.09 6.40
CA ILE A 272 -6.27 15.47 6.83
C ILE A 272 -6.01 15.63 8.33
N GLN A 273 -6.54 14.73 9.15
CA GLN A 273 -6.44 14.82 10.62
C GLN A 273 -4.99 14.72 11.08
N ALA A 274 -4.24 13.72 10.58
CA ALA A 274 -2.83 13.54 10.91
C ALA A 274 -1.99 14.75 10.46
N SER A 275 -2.24 15.28 9.28
CA SER A 275 -1.53 16.48 8.80
C SER A 275 -1.80 17.73 9.66
N LYS A 276 -3.02 17.89 10.18
CA LYS A 276 -3.36 18.98 11.14
C LYS A 276 -2.60 18.82 12.46
N LEU A 277 -2.46 17.58 12.96
CA LEU A 277 -1.67 17.32 14.16
C LEU A 277 -0.19 17.62 13.93
N ARG A 278 0.38 17.17 12.82
CA ARG A 278 1.77 17.49 12.47
C ARG A 278 2.00 19.00 12.37
N TRP A 279 1.15 19.69 11.61
CA TRP A 279 1.22 21.14 11.48
C TRP A 279 1.17 21.84 12.84
N ARG A 280 0.26 21.43 13.72
CA ARG A 280 0.06 22.10 15.01
C ARG A 280 1.13 21.77 16.04
N LEU A 281 1.62 20.53 16.07
CA LEU A 281 2.43 20.02 17.19
C LEU A 281 3.91 19.85 16.84
N SER A 282 4.24 19.61 15.58
CA SER A 282 5.59 19.24 15.18
C SER A 282 6.25 20.26 14.25
N ASP A 283 5.54 20.70 13.21
CA ASP A 283 6.12 21.60 12.19
C ASP A 283 5.08 22.55 11.61
N GLN A 284 5.06 23.79 12.11
CA GLN A 284 4.13 24.83 11.67
C GLN A 284 4.38 25.32 10.24
N GLY A 285 5.53 25.01 9.64
CA GLY A 285 5.81 25.27 8.22
C GLY A 285 5.04 24.35 7.27
N LEU A 286 4.73 23.13 7.72
CA LEU A 286 4.00 22.13 6.93
C LEU A 286 2.50 22.26 7.10
N LYS A 287 1.85 23.16 6.34
CA LYS A 287 0.40 23.37 6.39
C LYS A 287 -0.39 22.07 6.26
N ALA A 288 -1.50 21.98 6.98
CA ALA A 288 -2.42 20.85 6.91
C ALA A 288 -2.95 20.63 5.48
N LEU A 289 -3.26 19.37 5.17
CA LEU A 289 -3.87 18.99 3.89
C LEU A 289 -5.31 19.49 3.81
N THR A 290 -5.74 19.85 2.60
CA THR A 290 -7.12 20.20 2.28
C THR A 290 -7.89 18.98 1.75
N VAL A 291 -9.21 19.12 1.63
CA VAL A 291 -10.08 18.09 1.03
C VAL A 291 -9.70 17.82 -0.43
N GLU A 292 -9.43 18.88 -1.19
CA GLU A 292 -9.04 18.77 -2.60
C GLU A 292 -7.73 18.00 -2.77
N GLU A 293 -6.76 18.25 -1.89
CA GLU A 293 -5.47 17.57 -1.95
C GLU A 293 -5.60 16.08 -1.63
N VAL A 294 -6.34 15.69 -0.59
CA VAL A 294 -6.54 14.27 -0.29
C VAL A 294 -7.40 13.58 -1.33
N PHE A 295 -8.37 14.29 -1.92
CA PHE A 295 -9.14 13.77 -3.04
C PHE A 295 -8.27 13.55 -4.28
N TYR A 296 -7.34 14.47 -4.56
CA TYR A 296 -6.33 14.29 -5.60
C TYR A 296 -5.47 13.06 -5.32
N LEU A 297 -4.97 12.88 -4.10
CA LEU A 297 -4.18 11.70 -3.70
C LEU A 297 -4.96 10.39 -3.84
N ALA A 298 -6.26 10.42 -3.57
CA ALA A 298 -7.14 9.27 -3.68
C ALA A 298 -7.57 8.94 -5.13
N SER A 299 -7.38 9.87 -6.06
CA SER A 299 -7.83 9.74 -7.45
C SER A 299 -6.66 9.87 -8.44
N LYS A 300 -6.49 11.02 -9.06
CA LYS A 300 -5.47 11.26 -10.10
C LYS A 300 -4.04 11.06 -9.58
N GLY A 301 -3.75 11.45 -8.34
CA GLY A 301 -2.45 11.25 -7.70
C GLY A 301 -2.12 9.76 -7.56
N GLY A 302 -2.98 8.99 -6.88
CA GLY A 302 -2.80 7.54 -6.72
C GLY A 302 -2.89 6.78 -8.04
N GLY A 303 -3.81 7.18 -8.91
CA GLY A 303 -3.97 6.61 -10.25
C GLY A 303 -2.72 6.69 -11.12
N ALA A 304 -1.89 7.70 -10.92
CA ALA A 304 -0.66 7.90 -11.70
C ALA A 304 0.33 6.73 -11.62
N PHE A 305 0.29 5.92 -10.56
CA PHE A 305 1.08 4.69 -10.49
C PHE A 305 0.62 3.64 -11.51
N PHE A 306 -0.66 3.65 -11.88
CA PHE A 306 -1.24 2.75 -12.89
C PHE A 306 -1.19 3.32 -14.30
N GLY A 307 -0.81 4.59 -14.46
CA GLY A 307 -0.77 5.29 -15.73
C GLY A 307 -1.76 6.45 -15.79
N LYS A 308 -2.47 6.61 -16.89
CA LYS A 308 -3.51 7.65 -17.02
C LYS A 308 -4.83 7.17 -16.42
N VAL A 309 -4.95 7.26 -15.11
CA VAL A 309 -6.09 6.80 -14.30
C VAL A 309 -6.47 7.87 -13.28
N GLY A 310 -7.73 7.86 -12.83
CA GLY A 310 -8.24 8.74 -11.76
C GLY A 310 -8.59 10.16 -12.22
N SER A 311 -8.86 10.35 -13.51
CA SER A 311 -9.34 11.60 -14.09
C SER A 311 -10.30 11.31 -15.25
N PHE A 312 -11.22 12.23 -15.53
CA PHE A 312 -12.09 12.21 -16.72
C PHE A 312 -11.52 13.01 -17.90
N GLU A 313 -10.25 13.39 -17.86
CA GLU A 313 -9.57 14.05 -18.97
C GLU A 313 -9.44 13.12 -20.19
N PRO A 314 -9.46 13.66 -21.43
CA PRO A 314 -9.27 12.84 -22.61
C PRO A 314 -7.96 12.01 -22.56
N GLY A 315 -8.08 10.73 -22.88
CA GLY A 315 -6.95 9.78 -22.88
C GLY A 315 -6.68 9.10 -21.54
N TYR A 316 -7.48 9.37 -20.51
CA TYR A 316 -7.49 8.58 -19.28
C TYR A 316 -8.39 7.36 -19.44
N GLU A 317 -8.04 6.27 -18.76
CA GLU A 317 -8.93 5.13 -18.62
C GLU A 317 -10.14 5.51 -17.76
N PHE A 318 -11.30 5.01 -18.13
CA PHE A 318 -12.54 5.34 -17.46
C PHE A 318 -12.73 4.51 -16.20
N ASP A 319 -12.22 5.02 -15.09
CA ASP A 319 -12.55 4.58 -13.74
C ASP A 319 -13.49 5.62 -13.11
N ALA A 320 -14.63 5.17 -12.56
CA ALA A 320 -15.60 6.05 -11.96
C ALA A 320 -16.31 5.41 -10.76
N VAL A 321 -16.56 6.21 -9.73
CA VAL A 321 -17.38 5.83 -8.58
C VAL A 321 -18.59 6.77 -8.53
N ILE A 322 -19.79 6.20 -8.52
CA ILE A 322 -21.04 6.93 -8.38
C ILE A 322 -21.39 6.94 -6.89
N LEU A 323 -21.55 8.13 -6.33
CA LEU A 323 -21.88 8.31 -4.92
C LEU A 323 -23.34 8.76 -4.78
N ASP A 324 -24.06 8.15 -3.86
CA ASP A 324 -25.38 8.57 -3.38
C ASP A 324 -25.26 9.00 -1.91
N ASP A 325 -25.31 10.28 -1.66
CA ASP A 325 -25.20 10.88 -0.33
C ASP A 325 -26.54 11.17 0.36
N THR A 326 -27.66 10.64 -0.17
CA THR A 326 -29.00 10.87 0.38
C THR A 326 -29.14 10.41 1.84
N ARG A 327 -28.40 9.40 2.25
CA ARG A 327 -28.33 8.92 3.65
C ARG A 327 -27.67 9.93 4.58
N LEU A 328 -26.82 10.81 4.08
CA LEU A 328 -26.12 11.83 4.86
C LEU A 328 -26.99 13.10 4.97
N GLU A 329 -28.15 12.98 5.64
CA GLU A 329 -29.12 14.07 5.77
C GLU A 329 -28.53 15.34 6.36
N HIS A 330 -29.00 16.49 5.90
CA HIS A 330 -28.60 17.79 6.40
C HIS A 330 -29.65 18.86 6.05
N PRO A 331 -29.79 19.92 6.87
CA PRO A 331 -30.81 20.96 6.66
C PRO A 331 -30.38 22.03 5.66
N GLN A 332 -29.10 22.10 5.26
CA GLN A 332 -28.58 23.15 4.40
C GLN A 332 -28.67 22.75 2.91
N SER A 333 -28.72 23.75 2.02
CA SER A 333 -28.38 23.54 0.63
C SER A 333 -26.87 23.53 0.47
N LEU A 334 -26.30 22.45 -0.08
CA LEU A 334 -24.86 22.25 -0.18
C LEU A 334 -24.40 22.25 -1.63
N GLU A 335 -23.27 22.92 -1.86
CA GLU A 335 -22.52 22.83 -3.10
C GLU A 335 -21.83 21.45 -3.23
N VAL A 336 -21.47 21.04 -4.45
CA VAL A 336 -20.83 19.74 -4.72
C VAL A 336 -19.59 19.50 -3.86
N LYS A 337 -18.75 20.53 -3.68
CA LYS A 337 -17.57 20.44 -2.81
C LYS A 337 -17.94 20.10 -1.37
N GLN A 338 -18.95 20.78 -0.81
CA GLN A 338 -19.40 20.54 0.55
C GLN A 338 -20.02 19.14 0.72
N ARG A 339 -20.72 18.65 -0.31
CA ARG A 339 -21.24 17.28 -0.34
C ARG A 339 -20.07 16.26 -0.33
N LEU A 340 -19.03 16.48 -1.15
CA LEU A 340 -17.82 15.64 -1.14
C LEU A 340 -17.13 15.67 0.23
N GLU A 341 -16.99 16.84 0.86
CA GLU A 341 -16.45 16.95 2.22
C GLU A 341 -17.22 16.07 3.22
N ARG A 342 -18.55 16.10 3.13
CA ARG A 342 -19.40 15.29 4.00
C ARG A 342 -19.20 13.79 3.74
N VAL A 343 -19.14 13.36 2.49
CA VAL A 343 -18.87 11.96 2.16
C VAL A 343 -17.50 11.52 2.71
N ILE A 344 -16.46 12.32 2.59
CA ILE A 344 -15.14 12.01 3.13
C ILE A 344 -15.17 11.85 4.66
N TYR A 345 -15.95 12.69 5.36
CA TYR A 345 -15.98 12.67 6.82
C TYR A 345 -16.98 11.69 7.43
N LEU A 346 -18.09 11.42 6.75
CA LEU A 346 -19.24 10.70 7.28
C LEU A 346 -19.61 9.45 6.48
N GLY A 347 -19.10 9.32 5.25
CA GLY A 347 -19.45 8.25 4.33
C GLY A 347 -18.62 6.98 4.52
N ASP A 348 -19.18 5.90 3.99
CA ASP A 348 -18.55 4.59 3.89
C ASP A 348 -18.96 3.88 2.58
N GLU A 349 -18.90 2.55 2.51
CA GLU A 349 -19.30 1.81 1.31
C GLU A 349 -20.79 1.96 0.96
N ARG A 350 -21.65 2.34 1.90
CA ARG A 350 -23.10 2.54 1.68
C ARG A 350 -23.42 3.74 0.80
N GLU A 351 -22.50 4.67 0.64
CA GLU A 351 -22.62 5.78 -0.29
C GLU A 351 -22.17 5.43 -1.71
N VAL A 352 -21.58 4.24 -1.94
CA VAL A 352 -21.15 3.81 -3.28
C VAL A 352 -22.33 3.15 -4.00
N ALA A 353 -22.97 3.89 -4.90
CA ALA A 353 -24.14 3.45 -5.68
C ALA A 353 -23.76 2.76 -7.00
N GLY A 354 -22.52 2.89 -7.44
CA GLY A 354 -22.04 2.25 -8.65
C GLY A 354 -20.57 2.47 -8.89
N LYS A 355 -19.93 1.56 -9.63
CA LYS A 355 -18.51 1.59 -9.91
C LYS A 355 -18.18 1.10 -11.31
N TYR A 356 -17.23 1.79 -11.94
CA TYR A 356 -16.64 1.42 -13.22
C TYR A 356 -15.12 1.31 -13.07
N VAL A 357 -14.52 0.27 -13.63
CA VAL A 357 -13.08 0.04 -13.70
C VAL A 357 -12.70 -0.25 -15.14
N ALA A 358 -11.76 0.50 -15.69
CA ALA A 358 -11.34 0.40 -17.10
C ALA A 358 -12.54 0.37 -18.08
N GLY A 359 -13.56 1.17 -17.82
CA GLY A 359 -14.78 1.25 -18.62
C GLY A 359 -15.83 0.17 -18.37
N ARG A 360 -15.51 -0.87 -17.59
CA ARG A 360 -16.43 -1.96 -17.22
C ARG A 360 -17.20 -1.62 -15.95
N LYS A 361 -18.52 -1.75 -15.97
CA LYS A 361 -19.34 -1.65 -14.76
C LYS A 361 -19.15 -2.90 -13.90
N ILE A 362 -18.79 -2.73 -12.62
CA ILE A 362 -18.56 -3.82 -11.66
C ILE A 362 -19.49 -3.77 -10.43
N LEU A 363 -20.16 -2.62 -10.21
CA LEU A 363 -21.18 -2.44 -9.17
C LEU A 363 -22.36 -1.64 -9.71
#